data_0282697413a6117f6dd817a8b25f3734
#
_entry.id   0282697413a6117f6dd817a8b25f3734
#
_cell.length_a   1.000
_cell.length_b   1.000
_cell.length_c   1.000
_cell.angle_alpha   90.00
_cell.angle_beta   90.00
_cell.angle_gamma   90.00
#
_symmetry.space_group_name_H-M   'P 1'
#
loop_
_entity.id
_entity.type
_entity.pdbx_description
1 polymer ?
#
loop_
_entity_poly.entity_id
_entity_poly.type
_entity_poly.pdbx_seq_one_letter_code
_entity_poly.pdbx_strand_id
1 'polypeptide(L)'
;MKIYLTIFLTVFFIACNGQSSKDTEIWEPVPKKVYSASDSSPPDDAIVLFDGTDLSKWKAKWSNKETGWKINDDGSVTVVFDGSGGIETLESFGSVQLYLEWKTSEDISHKNQSRSNSGVFLQNRYEIQILDSYKSPTYVNGQAGSVYKQYIPLVNSSRKPGEWQSYDIIFEAPEYDLDGKKVKSGYFTVFHNGVLIHNHVEILGTTENVGPPKNIAHGDGPISLQNHCCSQVSFKNIWVRKLD
;
A
#
# COMPACT_ATOMS: atom_id res chain seq x y z
N MET A 1 -23.14 -90.21 5.48
CA MET A 1 -23.68 -88.86 5.67
C MET A 1 -22.62 -87.88 5.16
N LYS A 2 -22.79 -87.42 3.93
CA LYS A 2 -21.82 -86.45 3.30
C LYS A 2 -22.31 -85.03 3.57
N ILE A 3 -21.54 -84.25 4.29
CA ILE A 3 -21.79 -82.87 4.58
C ILE A 3 -21.20 -82.04 3.44
N TYR A 4 -22.04 -81.29 2.67
CA TYR A 4 -21.60 -80.38 1.67
C TYR A 4 -21.48 -78.94 2.34
N LEU A 5 -20.26 -78.49 2.41
CA LEU A 5 -19.98 -77.09 2.89
C LEU A 5 -20.09 -76.12 1.71
N THR A 6 -21.15 -75.34 1.71
CA THR A 6 -21.37 -74.28 0.70
C THR A 6 -20.70 -73.01 1.16
N ILE A 7 -19.58 -72.63 0.49
CA ILE A 7 -18.86 -71.40 0.73
C ILE A 7 -19.57 -70.30 -0.04
N PHE A 8 -20.20 -69.33 0.71
CA PHE A 8 -20.73 -68.10 0.13
C PHE A 8 -19.58 -67.10 -0.05
N LEU A 9 -19.19 -66.84 -1.31
CA LEU A 9 -18.21 -65.82 -1.65
C LEU A 9 -18.95 -64.47 -1.75
N THR A 10 -18.84 -63.65 -0.71
CA THR A 10 -19.38 -62.28 -0.73
C THR A 10 -18.40 -61.35 -1.48
N VAL A 11 -18.74 -61.00 -2.70
CA VAL A 11 -17.96 -60.04 -3.49
C VAL A 11 -18.34 -58.65 -3.02
N PHE A 12 -17.45 -57.99 -2.29
CA PHE A 12 -17.55 -56.54 -1.98
C PHE A 12 -17.18 -55.74 -3.22
N PHE A 13 -18.17 -55.15 -3.87
CA PHE A 13 -17.91 -54.08 -4.85
C PHE A 13 -17.51 -52.83 -4.08
N ILE A 14 -16.21 -52.53 -4.04
CA ILE A 14 -15.72 -51.21 -3.67
C ILE A 14 -16.04 -50.27 -4.87
N ALA A 15 -17.09 -49.51 -4.75
CA ALA A 15 -17.35 -48.39 -5.67
C ALA A 15 -16.23 -47.37 -5.46
N CYS A 16 -15.17 -47.41 -6.26
CA CYS A 16 -14.27 -46.26 -6.41
C CYS A 16 -15.07 -45.11 -7.03
N ASN A 17 -15.56 -44.20 -6.22
CA ASN A 17 -15.99 -42.91 -6.70
C ASN A 17 -14.76 -42.18 -7.22
N GLY A 18 -14.43 -42.37 -8.48
CA GLY A 18 -13.37 -41.64 -9.15
C GLY A 18 -13.74 -40.17 -9.19
N GLN A 19 -13.06 -39.33 -8.39
CA GLN A 19 -13.16 -37.88 -8.50
C GLN A 19 -12.82 -37.48 -9.94
N SER A 20 -13.70 -36.72 -10.58
CA SER A 20 -13.46 -36.13 -11.89
C SER A 20 -12.80 -34.76 -11.74
N SER A 21 -11.92 -34.35 -12.66
CA SER A 21 -11.38 -32.99 -12.70
C SER A 21 -12.49 -31.93 -12.73
N LYS A 22 -13.63 -32.27 -13.31
CA LYS A 22 -14.81 -31.39 -13.38
C LYS A 22 -15.45 -31.07 -12.03
N ASP A 23 -15.26 -31.91 -11.02
CA ASP A 23 -15.86 -31.73 -9.69
C ASP A 23 -15.29 -30.53 -8.92
N THR A 24 -14.13 -30.02 -9.36
CA THR A 24 -13.44 -28.85 -8.79
C THR A 24 -13.34 -27.67 -9.74
N GLU A 25 -13.93 -27.75 -10.94
CA GLU A 25 -13.97 -26.66 -11.90
C GLU A 25 -15.02 -25.62 -11.46
N ILE A 26 -14.57 -24.36 -11.37
CA ILE A 26 -15.45 -23.21 -11.07
C ILE A 26 -15.47 -22.30 -12.29
N TRP A 27 -16.63 -22.12 -12.90
CA TRP A 27 -16.80 -21.38 -14.14
C TRP A 27 -17.32 -19.95 -13.94
N GLU A 28 -17.87 -19.65 -12.77
CA GLU A 28 -18.41 -18.35 -12.41
C GLU A 28 -17.99 -17.95 -10.98
N PRO A 29 -17.78 -16.67 -10.69
CA PRO A 29 -17.86 -15.55 -11.64
C PRO A 29 -16.65 -15.47 -12.57
N VAL A 30 -16.87 -15.08 -13.83
CA VAL A 30 -15.78 -14.81 -14.78
C VAL A 30 -15.04 -13.50 -14.37
N PRO A 31 -13.73 -13.52 -14.16
CA PRO A 31 -13.00 -12.31 -13.76
C PRO A 31 -13.16 -11.19 -14.79
N LYS A 32 -13.38 -9.95 -14.30
CA LYS A 32 -13.39 -8.74 -15.14
C LYS A 32 -12.04 -8.59 -15.85
N LYS A 33 -12.08 -8.29 -17.14
CA LYS A 33 -10.86 -7.93 -17.87
C LYS A 33 -10.45 -6.51 -17.51
N VAL A 34 -9.19 -6.33 -17.15
CA VAL A 34 -8.57 -5.06 -16.82
C VAL A 34 -7.27 -4.94 -17.60
N TYR A 35 -7.01 -3.79 -18.20
CA TYR A 35 -5.83 -3.53 -19.02
C TYR A 35 -4.99 -2.42 -18.39
N SER A 36 -3.68 -2.56 -18.53
CA SER A 36 -2.71 -1.51 -18.25
C SER A 36 -1.76 -1.41 -19.45
N ALA A 37 -1.41 -0.20 -19.87
CA ALA A 37 -0.53 0.02 -21.01
C ALA A 37 0.94 -0.30 -20.71
N SER A 38 1.33 -0.26 -19.43
CA SER A 38 2.66 -0.62 -18.92
C SER A 38 2.58 -0.88 -17.44
N ASP A 39 3.66 -1.39 -16.82
CA ASP A 39 3.73 -1.70 -15.39
C ASP A 39 3.51 -0.47 -14.48
N SER A 40 3.73 0.74 -15.01
CA SER A 40 3.52 2.00 -14.25
C SER A 40 2.27 2.76 -14.68
N SER A 41 1.60 2.36 -15.77
CA SER A 41 0.35 3.00 -16.19
C SER A 41 -0.81 2.57 -15.31
N PRO A 42 -1.75 3.49 -15.01
CA PRO A 42 -2.93 3.10 -14.28
C PRO A 42 -3.73 2.06 -15.06
N PRO A 43 -4.16 0.96 -14.44
CA PRO A 43 -5.16 0.07 -15.02
C PRO A 43 -6.47 0.82 -15.33
N ASP A 44 -7.24 0.33 -16.30
CA ASP A 44 -8.47 1.00 -16.74
C ASP A 44 -9.60 1.02 -15.70
N ASP A 45 -9.45 0.25 -14.61
CA ASP A 45 -10.33 0.28 -13.43
C ASP A 45 -9.76 1.08 -12.25
N ALA A 46 -8.61 1.74 -12.44
CA ALA A 46 -8.01 2.58 -11.41
C ALA A 46 -8.63 3.99 -11.35
N ILE A 47 -8.61 4.56 -10.19
CA ILE A 47 -8.89 5.98 -9.94
C ILE A 47 -7.56 6.72 -10.02
N VAL A 48 -7.36 7.52 -11.06
CA VAL A 48 -6.17 8.37 -11.18
C VAL A 48 -6.30 9.51 -10.19
N LEU A 49 -5.40 9.59 -9.23
CA LEU A 49 -5.37 10.64 -8.20
C LEU A 49 -4.54 11.84 -8.64
N PHE A 50 -3.48 11.63 -9.43
CA PHE A 50 -2.65 12.68 -10.00
C PHE A 50 -1.95 12.19 -11.28
N ASP A 51 -2.18 12.87 -12.38
CA ASP A 51 -1.60 12.59 -13.71
C ASP A 51 -0.66 13.69 -14.22
N GLY A 52 -0.41 14.71 -13.40
CA GLY A 52 0.44 15.84 -13.75
C GLY A 52 -0.33 17.08 -14.19
N THR A 53 -1.66 17.04 -14.29
CA THR A 53 -2.47 18.18 -14.80
C THR A 53 -3.00 19.06 -13.70
N ASP A 54 -3.58 18.51 -12.64
CA ASP A 54 -4.16 19.27 -11.54
C ASP A 54 -4.19 18.50 -10.20
N LEU A 55 -4.52 19.18 -9.13
CA LEU A 55 -4.70 18.63 -7.79
C LEU A 55 -6.17 18.64 -7.35
N SER A 56 -7.11 18.62 -8.27
CA SER A 56 -8.55 18.71 -7.99
C SER A 56 -9.09 17.59 -7.10
N LYS A 57 -8.39 16.47 -6.99
CA LYS A 57 -8.73 15.35 -6.08
C LYS A 57 -8.07 15.47 -4.70
N TRP A 58 -7.30 16.54 -4.46
CA TRP A 58 -6.54 16.76 -3.25
C TRP A 58 -6.94 18.06 -2.57
N LYS A 59 -6.72 18.13 -1.28
CA LYS A 59 -6.83 19.34 -0.46
C LYS A 59 -5.66 19.41 0.53
N ALA A 60 -5.43 20.59 1.08
CA ALA A 60 -4.48 20.74 2.18
C ALA A 60 -4.94 19.92 3.38
N LYS A 61 -4.03 19.12 3.95
CA LYS A 61 -4.32 18.25 5.08
C LYS A 61 -4.77 19.09 6.29
N TRP A 62 -5.76 18.61 7.02
CA TRP A 62 -6.37 19.29 8.15
C TRP A 62 -7.10 20.59 7.78
N SER A 63 -7.38 20.82 6.52
CA SER A 63 -8.05 22.01 6.01
C SER A 63 -8.96 21.65 4.85
N ASN A 64 -9.96 22.51 4.59
CA ASN A 64 -10.77 22.42 3.36
C ASN A 64 -10.26 23.36 2.26
N LYS A 65 -9.06 23.94 2.43
CA LYS A 65 -8.44 24.82 1.45
C LYS A 65 -7.75 24.02 0.35
N GLU A 66 -7.56 24.65 -0.78
CA GLU A 66 -6.67 24.14 -1.82
C GLU A 66 -5.25 23.97 -1.28
N THR A 67 -4.52 23.05 -1.87
CA THR A 67 -3.11 22.84 -1.51
C THR A 67 -2.23 23.89 -2.16
N GLY A 68 -1.17 24.32 -1.46
CA GLY A 68 -0.12 25.16 -2.03
C GLY A 68 0.98 24.40 -2.77
N TRP A 69 0.87 23.08 -2.93
CA TRP A 69 1.90 22.29 -3.61
C TRP A 69 2.00 22.68 -5.09
N LYS A 70 3.23 22.69 -5.61
CA LYS A 70 3.53 23.21 -6.95
C LYS A 70 3.58 22.09 -7.99
N ILE A 71 2.80 22.19 -9.05
CA ILE A 71 2.92 21.37 -10.23
C ILE A 71 4.06 21.94 -11.10
N ASN A 72 4.97 21.07 -11.53
CA ASN A 72 6.14 21.39 -12.33
C ASN A 72 5.89 21.08 -13.82
N ASP A 73 6.74 21.65 -14.70
CA ASP A 73 6.63 21.47 -16.14
C ASP A 73 6.83 20.01 -16.61
N ASP A 74 7.47 19.17 -15.77
CA ASP A 74 7.64 17.74 -16.02
C ASP A 74 6.44 16.87 -15.58
N GLY A 75 5.32 17.50 -15.21
CA GLY A 75 4.11 16.83 -14.73
C GLY A 75 4.25 16.23 -13.32
N SER A 76 5.28 16.58 -12.57
CA SER A 76 5.38 16.21 -11.15
C SER A 76 4.80 17.28 -10.25
N VAL A 77 4.45 16.92 -9.01
CA VAL A 77 4.08 17.88 -7.95
C VAL A 77 5.14 17.85 -6.86
N THR A 78 5.54 19.02 -6.37
CA THR A 78 6.57 19.16 -5.34
C THR A 78 6.01 19.76 -4.07
N VAL A 79 6.44 19.18 -2.94
CA VAL A 79 6.16 19.72 -1.59
C VAL A 79 6.65 21.15 -1.48
N VAL A 80 5.81 22.03 -0.93
CA VAL A 80 6.12 23.45 -0.68
C VAL A 80 6.09 23.73 0.82
N PHE A 81 7.12 24.40 1.33
CA PHE A 81 7.23 24.75 2.76
C PHE A 81 6.64 26.15 3.04
N ASP A 82 5.37 26.34 2.69
CA ASP A 82 4.63 27.61 2.84
C ASP A 82 3.68 27.61 4.06
N GLY A 83 3.73 26.55 4.87
CA GLY A 83 2.84 26.36 6.01
C GLY A 83 1.49 25.70 5.65
N SER A 84 1.25 25.35 4.37
CA SER A 84 0.02 24.64 3.95
C SER A 84 -0.04 23.19 4.43
N GLY A 85 1.09 22.63 4.86
CA GLY A 85 1.18 21.26 5.34
C GLY A 85 1.18 20.24 4.22
N GLY A 86 0.89 18.98 4.58
CA GLY A 86 0.69 17.88 3.64
C GLY A 86 -0.61 18.02 2.86
N ILE A 87 -0.82 17.07 1.95
CA ILE A 87 -2.06 16.97 1.18
C ILE A 87 -2.77 15.67 1.48
N GLU A 88 -4.10 15.65 1.32
CA GLU A 88 -4.92 14.45 1.46
C GLU A 88 -5.98 14.39 0.36
N THR A 89 -6.38 13.18 -0.02
CA THR A 89 -7.45 12.98 -1.01
C THR A 89 -8.80 13.48 -0.49
N LEU A 90 -9.63 13.98 -1.39
CA LEU A 90 -11.04 14.31 -1.07
C LEU A 90 -11.85 13.04 -0.82
N GLU A 91 -11.53 11.95 -1.54
CA GLU A 91 -12.17 10.64 -1.38
C GLU A 91 -11.49 9.85 -0.27
N SER A 92 -12.28 9.06 0.46
CA SER A 92 -11.82 8.09 1.46
C SER A 92 -11.79 6.69 0.87
N PHE A 93 -10.86 5.87 1.35
CA PHE A 93 -10.60 4.52 0.84
C PHE A 93 -10.51 3.50 1.98
N GLY A 94 -11.03 2.30 1.70
CA GLY A 94 -10.82 1.07 2.47
C GLY A 94 -9.55 0.35 2.02
N SER A 95 -9.67 -0.93 1.68
CA SER A 95 -8.57 -1.72 1.12
C SER A 95 -8.26 -1.31 -0.32
N VAL A 96 -6.97 -1.12 -0.63
CA VAL A 96 -6.55 -0.59 -1.94
C VAL A 96 -5.22 -1.17 -2.41
N GLN A 97 -5.03 -1.16 -3.73
CA GLN A 97 -3.72 -1.08 -4.36
C GLN A 97 -3.45 0.38 -4.67
N LEU A 98 -2.37 0.95 -4.13
CA LEU A 98 -1.92 2.31 -4.39
C LEU A 98 -0.57 2.28 -5.08
N TYR A 99 -0.47 2.91 -6.24
CA TYR A 99 0.79 3.15 -6.92
C TYR A 99 1.13 4.63 -6.92
N LEU A 100 2.40 4.95 -6.73
CA LEU A 100 2.92 6.30 -6.86
C LEU A 100 4.41 6.29 -7.21
N GLU A 101 4.83 7.32 -7.94
CA GLU A 101 6.25 7.61 -8.13
C GLU A 101 6.64 8.83 -7.28
N TRP A 102 7.84 8.77 -6.72
CA TRP A 102 8.39 9.83 -5.88
C TRP A 102 9.88 10.03 -6.11
N LYS A 103 10.37 11.23 -5.81
CA LYS A 103 11.76 11.61 -6.03
C LYS A 103 12.23 12.49 -4.88
N THR A 104 13.36 12.16 -4.28
CA THR A 104 14.04 12.98 -3.29
C THR A 104 14.77 14.13 -3.96
N SER A 105 15.05 15.20 -3.20
CA SER A 105 15.92 16.29 -3.65
C SER A 105 17.32 15.80 -3.97
N GLU A 106 17.98 16.42 -4.94
CA GLU A 106 19.43 16.24 -5.20
C GLU A 106 20.28 16.89 -4.11
N ASP A 107 19.70 17.81 -3.32
CA ASP A 107 20.40 18.42 -2.18
C ASP A 107 20.55 17.41 -1.04
N ILE A 108 21.80 17.00 -0.81
CA ILE A 108 22.21 16.05 0.22
C ILE A 108 22.86 16.74 1.44
N SER A 109 22.69 18.05 1.58
CA SER A 109 23.28 18.82 2.70
C SER A 109 22.72 18.40 4.07
N HIS A 110 21.48 17.94 4.09
CA HIS A 110 20.83 17.40 5.29
C HIS A 110 21.23 15.94 5.58
N LYS A 111 20.95 15.47 6.79
CA LYS A 111 21.32 14.12 7.26
C LYS A 111 20.13 13.43 7.94
N ASN A 112 20.18 12.10 8.01
CA ASN A 112 19.21 11.28 8.72
C ASN A 112 17.76 11.63 8.30
N GLN A 113 16.88 11.81 9.27
CA GLN A 113 15.44 12.12 9.04
C GLN A 113 15.17 13.51 8.46
N SER A 114 16.18 14.37 8.30
CA SER A 114 16.02 15.69 7.65
C SER A 114 16.36 15.66 6.16
N ARG A 115 16.70 14.50 5.59
CA ARG A 115 17.10 14.37 4.19
C ARG A 115 15.96 13.85 3.34
N SER A 116 15.20 14.77 2.72
CA SER A 116 14.01 14.49 1.89
C SER A 116 13.01 13.57 2.59
N ASN A 117 12.54 13.99 3.76
CA ASN A 117 11.57 13.26 4.54
C ASN A 117 10.15 13.57 4.08
N SER A 118 9.37 12.53 3.89
CA SER A 118 7.94 12.55 3.63
C SER A 118 7.34 11.20 4.06
N GLY A 119 6.06 10.98 3.79
CA GLY A 119 5.37 9.73 4.05
C GLY A 119 4.10 9.60 3.23
N VAL A 120 3.76 8.39 2.88
CA VAL A 120 2.46 8.01 2.29
C VAL A 120 1.62 7.42 3.40
N PHE A 121 0.49 8.06 3.73
CA PHE A 121 -0.41 7.60 4.77
C PHE A 121 -1.67 7.01 4.16
N LEU A 122 -1.95 5.76 4.46
CA LEU A 122 -3.23 5.11 4.18
C LEU A 122 -4.20 5.46 5.32
N GLN A 123 -5.41 5.89 4.95
CA GLN A 123 -6.46 6.33 5.90
C GLN A 123 -6.01 7.43 6.88
N ASN A 124 -5.00 8.24 6.50
CA ASN A 124 -4.38 9.26 7.37
C ASN A 124 -3.75 8.69 8.67
N ARG A 125 -3.49 7.40 8.76
CA ARG A 125 -3.08 6.70 9.98
C ARG A 125 -1.84 5.83 9.85
N TYR A 126 -1.66 5.19 8.69
CA TYR A 126 -0.71 4.10 8.50
C TYR A 126 0.33 4.50 7.46
N GLU A 127 1.55 4.70 7.89
CA GLU A 127 2.59 5.33 7.07
C GLU A 127 3.56 4.32 6.47
N ILE A 128 3.76 4.45 5.17
CA ILE A 128 4.96 3.96 4.49
C ILE A 128 5.91 5.14 4.29
N GLN A 129 7.08 5.04 4.91
CA GLN A 129 8.07 6.12 4.96
C GLN A 129 8.66 6.44 3.58
N ILE A 130 8.80 7.71 3.29
CA ILE A 130 9.61 8.26 2.19
C ILE A 130 10.78 9.02 2.78
N LEU A 131 11.99 8.68 2.35
CA LEU A 131 13.24 9.27 2.82
C LEU A 131 14.34 9.07 1.78
N ASP A 132 15.32 9.96 1.71
CA ASP A 132 16.55 9.61 1.03
C ASP A 132 17.37 8.63 1.89
N SER A 133 17.26 7.35 1.55
CA SER A 133 17.97 6.25 2.21
C SER A 133 19.12 5.68 1.37
N TYR A 134 19.46 6.34 0.24
CA TYR A 134 20.61 5.96 -0.56
C TYR A 134 21.91 6.44 0.12
N LYS A 135 22.66 5.49 0.69
CA LYS A 135 23.90 5.78 1.44
C LYS A 135 23.71 6.85 2.53
N SER A 136 22.50 6.95 3.10
CA SER A 136 22.15 7.91 4.15
C SER A 136 21.72 7.14 5.41
N PRO A 137 22.59 6.99 6.40
CA PRO A 137 22.28 6.26 7.62
C PRO A 137 21.16 6.94 8.42
N THR A 138 20.22 6.14 8.91
CA THR A 138 19.20 6.51 9.88
C THR A 138 18.81 5.27 10.70
N TYR A 139 17.89 5.41 11.65
CA TYR A 139 17.32 4.23 12.31
C TYR A 139 16.53 3.39 11.29
N VAL A 140 16.77 2.08 11.33
CA VAL A 140 16.39 1.16 10.24
C VAL A 140 14.88 1.01 10.04
N ASN A 141 14.06 1.21 11.08
CA ASN A 141 12.61 1.23 11.00
C ASN A 141 12.01 2.62 10.71
N GLY A 142 12.81 3.56 10.23
CA GLY A 142 12.42 4.87 9.74
C GLY A 142 13.12 5.25 8.44
N GLN A 143 13.75 4.29 7.75
CA GLN A 143 14.27 4.47 6.40
C GLN A 143 13.16 4.38 5.36
N ALA A 144 13.46 4.70 4.10
CA ALA A 144 12.50 4.56 3.00
C ALA A 144 11.89 3.16 2.97
N GLY A 145 10.58 3.09 2.82
CA GLY A 145 9.80 1.86 2.77
C GLY A 145 9.46 1.23 4.11
N SER A 146 9.94 1.76 5.24
CA SER A 146 9.49 1.25 6.55
C SER A 146 7.98 1.44 6.72
N VAL A 147 7.28 0.47 7.31
CA VAL A 147 6.06 0.79 8.06
C VAL A 147 6.55 1.54 9.29
N TYR A 148 6.44 2.86 9.28
CA TYR A 148 7.21 3.75 10.16
C TYR A 148 7.15 3.36 11.61
N LYS A 149 8.34 3.08 12.19
CA LYS A 149 8.57 2.61 13.57
C LYS A 149 7.88 1.29 13.95
N GLN A 150 7.26 0.59 12.99
CA GLN A 150 6.68 -0.73 13.21
C GLN A 150 7.54 -1.83 12.58
N TYR A 151 7.85 -1.71 11.27
CA TYR A 151 8.62 -2.73 10.56
C TYR A 151 9.75 -2.15 9.71
N ILE A 152 10.85 -2.88 9.71
CA ILE A 152 12.01 -2.64 8.84
C ILE A 152 11.70 -3.25 7.48
N PRO A 153 11.98 -2.59 6.34
CA PRO A 153 11.87 -3.21 5.04
C PRO A 153 12.88 -4.36 4.88
N LEU A 154 12.48 -5.42 4.16
CA LEU A 154 13.32 -6.61 3.93
C LEU A 154 14.68 -6.26 3.28
N VAL A 155 14.68 -5.25 2.42
CA VAL A 155 15.88 -4.73 1.75
C VAL A 155 15.73 -3.22 1.53
N ASN A 156 16.86 -2.52 1.35
CA ASN A 156 16.87 -1.13 0.90
C ASN A 156 17.09 -1.09 -0.62
N SER A 157 16.03 -0.81 -1.37
CA SER A 157 16.05 -0.67 -2.84
C SER A 157 16.05 0.78 -3.31
N SER A 158 16.45 1.73 -2.45
CA SER A 158 16.49 3.16 -2.76
C SER A 158 17.44 3.48 -3.90
N ARG A 159 17.00 4.32 -4.83
CA ARG A 159 17.81 4.93 -5.88
C ARG A 159 18.53 6.16 -5.36
N LYS A 160 19.45 6.70 -6.18
CA LYS A 160 20.19 7.93 -5.83
C LYS A 160 19.25 9.12 -5.67
N PRO A 161 19.63 10.14 -4.85
CA PRO A 161 18.93 11.41 -4.82
C PRO A 161 18.70 11.98 -6.23
N GLY A 162 17.53 12.54 -6.47
CA GLY A 162 17.13 13.06 -7.77
C GLY A 162 16.58 12.00 -8.76
N GLU A 163 16.75 10.71 -8.50
CA GLU A 163 16.17 9.66 -9.35
C GLU A 163 14.74 9.33 -8.92
N TRP A 164 13.85 9.11 -9.91
CA TRP A 164 12.48 8.66 -9.67
C TRP A 164 12.45 7.25 -9.11
N GLN A 165 11.61 7.02 -8.12
CA GLN A 165 11.38 5.75 -7.43
C GLN A 165 9.88 5.48 -7.40
N SER A 166 9.49 4.24 -7.23
CA SER A 166 8.08 3.85 -7.15
C SER A 166 7.77 3.06 -5.90
N TYR A 167 6.57 3.27 -5.37
CA TYR A 167 5.91 2.33 -4.47
C TYR A 167 4.69 1.73 -5.17
N ASP A 168 4.52 0.41 -5.03
CA ASP A 168 3.28 -0.30 -5.25
C ASP A 168 2.87 -0.91 -3.90
N ILE A 169 1.77 -0.40 -3.34
CA ILE A 169 1.33 -0.68 -1.98
C ILE A 169 -0.02 -1.38 -2.04
N ILE A 170 -0.07 -2.63 -1.58
CA ILE A 170 -1.32 -3.32 -1.30
C ILE A 170 -1.61 -3.13 0.17
N PHE A 171 -2.69 -2.42 0.45
CA PHE A 171 -3.17 -2.13 1.79
C PHE A 171 -4.49 -2.84 2.02
N GLU A 172 -4.53 -3.71 3.01
CA GLU A 172 -5.75 -4.29 3.55
C GLU A 172 -6.13 -3.51 4.80
N ALA A 173 -7.30 -2.87 4.78
CA ALA A 173 -7.77 -2.05 5.89
C ALA A 173 -8.15 -2.90 7.09
N PRO A 174 -7.85 -2.46 8.33
CA PRO A 174 -8.39 -3.09 9.51
C PRO A 174 -9.89 -2.83 9.63
N GLU A 175 -10.60 -3.76 10.26
CA GLU A 175 -12.03 -3.63 10.53
C GLU A 175 -12.30 -3.59 12.02
N TYR A 176 -13.30 -2.80 12.41
CA TYR A 176 -13.73 -2.61 13.79
C TYR A 176 -15.22 -2.87 13.91
N ASP A 177 -15.64 -3.46 15.01
CA ASP A 177 -17.06 -3.61 15.35
C ASP A 177 -17.67 -2.30 15.90
N LEU A 178 -18.95 -2.35 16.20
CA LEU A 178 -19.69 -1.19 16.73
C LEU A 178 -19.20 -0.74 18.11
N ASP A 179 -18.56 -1.63 18.86
CA ASP A 179 -17.98 -1.33 20.18
C ASP A 179 -16.54 -0.77 20.06
N GLY A 180 -16.03 -0.62 18.84
CA GLY A 180 -14.69 -0.11 18.56
C GLY A 180 -13.57 -1.14 18.75
N LYS A 181 -13.90 -2.41 18.87
CA LYS A 181 -12.92 -3.50 18.94
C LYS A 181 -12.47 -3.88 17.54
N LYS A 182 -11.15 -4.02 17.33
CA LYS A 182 -10.59 -4.52 16.07
C LYS A 182 -10.99 -5.98 15.88
N VAL A 183 -11.74 -6.28 14.81
CA VAL A 183 -12.23 -7.62 14.43
C VAL A 183 -11.43 -8.23 13.29
N LYS A 184 -10.72 -7.39 12.49
CA LYS A 184 -9.80 -7.82 11.47
C LYS A 184 -8.57 -6.93 11.49
N SER A 185 -7.39 -7.53 11.43
CA SER A 185 -6.14 -6.79 11.30
C SER A 185 -5.98 -6.20 9.90
N GLY A 186 -5.32 -5.05 9.81
CA GLY A 186 -4.87 -4.52 8.54
C GLY A 186 -3.48 -5.07 8.18
N TYR A 187 -3.15 -5.09 6.88
CA TYR A 187 -1.88 -5.61 6.39
C TYR A 187 -1.30 -4.72 5.29
N PHE A 188 0.02 -4.77 5.18
CA PHE A 188 0.76 -4.20 4.07
C PHE A 188 1.53 -5.26 3.29
N THR A 189 1.41 -5.22 1.96
CA THR A 189 2.40 -5.77 1.03
C THR A 189 2.92 -4.62 0.18
N VAL A 190 4.24 -4.41 0.16
CA VAL A 190 4.84 -3.23 -0.47
C VAL A 190 5.99 -3.62 -1.37
N PHE A 191 5.98 -3.07 -2.59
CA PHE A 191 7.10 -3.11 -3.50
C PHE A 191 7.72 -1.71 -3.62
N HIS A 192 9.04 -1.64 -3.55
CA HIS A 192 9.82 -0.44 -3.80
C HIS A 192 10.71 -0.67 -5.03
N ASN A 193 10.49 0.09 -6.10
CA ASN A 193 11.16 -0.09 -7.39
C ASN A 193 11.01 -1.53 -7.94
N GLY A 194 9.83 -2.14 -7.76
CA GLY A 194 9.55 -3.52 -8.17
C GLY A 194 10.13 -4.60 -7.25
N VAL A 195 10.85 -4.22 -6.18
CA VAL A 195 11.41 -5.17 -5.20
C VAL A 195 10.47 -5.26 -4.00
N LEU A 196 10.09 -6.49 -3.61
CA LEU A 196 9.26 -6.75 -2.43
C LEU A 196 10.02 -6.35 -1.15
N ILE A 197 9.47 -5.39 -0.41
CA ILE A 197 10.06 -4.90 0.85
C ILE A 197 9.22 -5.22 2.09
N HIS A 198 7.93 -5.46 1.91
CA HIS A 198 7.04 -6.01 2.94
C HIS A 198 6.14 -7.08 2.31
N ASN A 199 6.05 -8.24 2.94
CA ASN A 199 5.22 -9.35 2.51
C ASN A 199 4.13 -9.61 3.55
N HIS A 200 2.94 -9.03 3.35
CA HIS A 200 1.76 -9.23 4.19
C HIS A 200 2.06 -9.04 5.68
N VAL A 201 2.64 -7.89 6.04
CA VAL A 201 2.96 -7.56 7.44
C VAL A 201 1.76 -6.94 8.14
N GLU A 202 1.46 -7.41 9.35
CA GLU A 202 0.33 -6.89 10.13
C GLU A 202 0.58 -5.45 10.59
N ILE A 203 -0.42 -4.58 10.45
CA ILE A 203 -0.39 -3.22 10.96
C ILE A 203 -0.71 -3.24 12.46
N LEU A 204 0.27 -2.87 13.27
CA LEU A 204 0.14 -2.91 14.73
C LEU A 204 -0.79 -1.81 15.28
N GLY A 205 -1.00 -0.74 14.50
CA GLY A 205 -1.86 0.40 14.83
C GLY A 205 -1.41 1.66 14.11
N THR A 206 -1.89 2.82 14.55
CA THR A 206 -1.54 4.13 13.99
C THR A 206 -0.04 4.38 14.00
N THR A 207 0.46 5.10 12.99
CA THR A 207 1.85 5.60 13.00
C THR A 207 2.01 6.66 14.09
N GLU A 208 2.96 6.43 14.99
CA GLU A 208 3.28 7.34 16.08
C GLU A 208 4.75 7.77 16.01
N ASN A 209 5.01 9.07 16.12
CA ASN A 209 6.39 9.54 16.27
C ASN A 209 6.95 9.22 17.66
N VAL A 210 6.09 9.23 18.70
CA VAL A 210 6.45 8.92 20.09
C VAL A 210 5.44 7.95 20.67
N GLY A 211 5.93 6.88 21.27
CA GLY A 211 5.12 5.84 21.89
C GLY A 211 4.72 4.69 20.95
N PRO A 212 4.00 3.71 21.46
CA PRO A 212 3.56 2.55 20.66
C PRO A 212 2.40 2.90 19.72
N PRO A 213 2.21 2.12 18.65
CA PRO A 213 1.03 2.20 17.80
C PRO A 213 -0.27 2.05 18.59
N LYS A 214 -1.33 2.74 18.16
CA LYS A 214 -2.64 2.74 18.82
C LYS A 214 -3.70 2.11 17.92
N ASN A 215 -4.54 1.26 18.49
CA ASN A 215 -5.72 0.72 17.81
C ASN A 215 -6.92 1.62 18.13
N ILE A 216 -7.20 2.59 17.27
CA ILE A 216 -8.33 3.51 17.39
C ILE A 216 -9.31 3.15 16.28
N ALA A 217 -10.55 2.80 16.65
CA ALA A 217 -11.59 2.45 15.68
C ALA A 217 -11.86 3.59 14.68
N HIS A 218 -12.00 3.22 13.43
CA HIS A 218 -12.30 4.15 12.34
C HIS A 218 -12.88 3.36 11.15
N GLY A 219 -13.48 4.05 10.20
CA GLY A 219 -13.83 3.55 8.88
C GLY A 219 -12.80 3.95 7.83
N ASP A 220 -13.25 3.99 6.57
CA ASP A 220 -12.46 4.49 5.45
C ASP A 220 -11.89 5.87 5.72
N GLY A 221 -10.73 6.15 5.16
CA GLY A 221 -10.06 7.43 5.32
C GLY A 221 -9.26 7.84 4.09
N PRO A 222 -8.86 9.11 4.02
CA PRO A 222 -8.12 9.62 2.87
C PRO A 222 -6.70 9.05 2.82
N ILE A 223 -6.15 9.02 1.61
CA ILE A 223 -4.72 8.85 1.38
C ILE A 223 -4.07 10.22 1.54
N SER A 224 -2.92 10.31 2.23
CA SER A 224 -2.22 11.58 2.34
C SER A 224 -0.73 11.47 2.09
N LEU A 225 -0.16 12.58 1.62
CA LEU A 225 1.26 12.78 1.41
C LEU A 225 1.75 13.83 2.40
N GLN A 226 2.83 13.49 3.10
CA GLN A 226 3.34 14.34 4.16
C GLN A 226 4.20 15.48 3.60
N ASN A 227 4.02 16.66 4.15
CA ASN A 227 4.99 17.74 4.12
C ASN A 227 5.81 17.69 5.41
N HIS A 228 7.09 17.35 5.28
CA HIS A 228 8.05 17.39 6.40
C HIS A 228 9.14 18.40 6.09
N CYS A 229 9.84 18.90 7.11
CA CYS A 229 10.86 19.93 6.96
C CYS A 229 12.03 19.52 6.05
N CYS A 230 12.75 20.52 5.65
CA CYS A 230 14.18 20.56 5.33
C CYS A 230 14.54 20.25 3.88
N SER A 231 14.06 19.18 3.24
CA SER A 231 14.32 18.90 1.82
C SER A 231 13.04 18.46 1.12
N GLN A 232 12.88 18.91 -0.10
CA GLN A 232 11.69 18.65 -0.90
C GLN A 232 11.64 17.20 -1.39
N VAL A 233 10.39 16.72 -1.55
CA VAL A 233 10.06 15.48 -2.26
C VAL A 233 9.08 15.85 -3.38
N SER A 234 9.25 15.24 -4.54
CA SER A 234 8.34 15.38 -5.66
C SER A 234 7.62 14.06 -5.92
N PHE A 235 6.39 14.17 -6.42
CA PHE A 235 5.51 13.04 -6.72
C PHE A 235 4.96 13.13 -8.13
N LYS A 236 4.64 11.98 -8.74
CA LYS A 236 3.90 11.90 -10.00
C LYS A 236 3.23 10.54 -10.13
N ASN A 237 2.37 10.38 -11.14
CA ASN A 237 1.75 9.12 -11.52
C ASN A 237 1.14 8.40 -10.30
N ILE A 238 0.14 9.05 -9.67
CA ILE A 238 -0.52 8.53 -8.47
C ILE A 238 -1.88 7.98 -8.84
N TRP A 239 -2.10 6.70 -8.62
CA TRP A 239 -3.39 6.06 -8.86
C TRP A 239 -3.70 4.99 -7.80
N VAL A 240 -4.98 4.70 -7.65
CA VAL A 240 -5.49 3.74 -6.66
C VAL A 240 -6.54 2.83 -7.30
N ARG A 241 -6.54 1.56 -6.93
CA ARG A 241 -7.62 0.59 -7.18
C ARG A 241 -8.23 0.17 -5.87
N LYS A 242 -9.56 0.16 -5.79
CA LYS A 242 -10.29 -0.44 -4.65
C LYS A 242 -10.21 -1.96 -4.76
N LEU A 243 -10.02 -2.63 -3.63
CA LEU A 243 -9.92 -4.10 -3.53
C LEU A 243 -11.18 -4.71 -2.88
N ASP A 244 -12.14 -3.87 -2.53
CA ASP A 244 -13.42 -4.23 -1.87
C ASP A 244 -14.53 -4.40 -2.90
#